data_7af9c8cc2eb6ce7b0b6ac675f6130e04
#
_entry.id   7af9c8cc2eb6ce7b0b6ac675f6130e04
#
_cell.length_a   1.000
_cell.length_b   1.000
_cell.length_c   1.000
_cell.angle_alpha   90.00
_cell.angle_beta   90.00
_cell.angle_gamma   90.00
#
_symmetry.space_group_name_H-M   'P 1'
#
loop_
_entity.id
_entity.type
_entity.pdbx_description
1 polymer ?
#
loop_
_entity_poly.entity_id
_entity_poly.type
_entity_poly.pdbx_seq_one_letter_code
_entity_poly.pdbx_strand_id
1 'polypeptide(L)'
;DEELAKKINKAVFPGTQGGPLMHVIAAKAVCFGEALKPEFQTYGKTVVANASALADGLTKRGFRLVSGGTDNHLMLVDLRPFGDLTGKEFERRLDEVFITVNKNAIPNDPQKPFVTSGIRVGTPAVTTRGLQPADMDIIAQAMYLTASDFENKAEEVRESVCELCEKYPLYE
;
A
#
# COMPACT_ATOMS: atom_id res chain seq x y z
N ASP A 1 39.11 4.63 10.73
CA ASP A 1 39.53 5.59 11.75
C ASP A 1 39.02 5.12 13.11
N GLU A 2 39.98 4.83 14.01
CA GLU A 2 39.74 4.25 15.34
C GLU A 2 39.00 5.24 16.27
N GLU A 3 39.30 6.53 16.13
CA GLU A 3 38.66 7.56 16.96
C GLU A 3 37.17 7.74 16.56
N LEU A 4 36.87 7.66 15.26
CA LEU A 4 35.50 7.67 14.76
C LEU A 4 34.72 6.43 15.24
N ALA A 5 35.36 5.25 15.22
CA ALA A 5 34.73 4.02 15.72
C ALA A 5 34.38 4.14 17.22
N LYS A 6 35.25 4.72 18.05
CA LYS A 6 34.98 4.97 19.48
C LYS A 6 33.76 5.92 19.67
N LYS A 7 33.68 6.98 18.85
CA LYS A 7 32.56 7.92 18.92
C LYS A 7 31.24 7.24 18.53
N ILE A 8 31.23 6.43 17.45
CA ILE A 8 30.06 5.66 17.02
C ILE A 8 29.64 4.67 18.11
N ASN A 9 30.57 3.89 18.67
CA ASN A 9 30.27 2.94 19.73
C ASN A 9 29.63 3.60 20.94
N LYS A 10 30.18 4.77 21.38
CA LYS A 10 29.61 5.54 22.48
C LYS A 10 28.22 6.12 22.15
N ALA A 11 28.02 6.54 20.94
CA ALA A 11 26.71 7.03 20.50
C ALA A 11 25.65 5.91 20.46
N VAL A 12 26.05 4.70 20.08
CA VAL A 12 25.17 3.53 20.10
C VAL A 12 24.88 3.10 21.54
N PHE A 13 25.94 2.84 22.33
CA PHE A 13 25.80 2.41 23.72
C PHE A 13 26.77 3.21 24.63
N PRO A 14 26.27 3.90 25.69
CA PRO A 14 24.88 3.96 26.14
C PRO A 14 24.06 5.11 25.54
N GLY A 15 24.55 5.79 24.49
CA GLY A 15 23.93 7.03 23.97
C GLY A 15 22.50 6.88 23.47
N THR A 16 22.21 5.82 22.71
CA THR A 16 20.88 5.59 22.11
C THR A 16 20.27 4.25 22.50
N GLN A 17 21.06 3.27 22.90
CA GLN A 17 20.64 1.92 23.26
C GLN A 17 21.09 1.54 24.65
N GLY A 18 20.46 0.50 25.22
CA GLY A 18 20.78 -0.07 26.52
C GLY A 18 20.63 -1.58 26.52
N GLY A 19 20.07 -2.16 27.57
CA GLY A 19 19.80 -3.58 27.67
C GLY A 19 18.81 -4.07 26.63
N PRO A 20 18.82 -5.38 26.29
CA PRO A 20 17.90 -5.97 25.30
C PRO A 20 16.43 -5.78 25.69
N LEU A 21 15.60 -5.39 24.71
CA LEU A 21 14.16 -5.29 24.88
C LEU A 21 13.54 -6.68 24.66
N MET A 22 13.40 -7.47 25.71
CA MET A 22 12.97 -8.87 25.63
C MET A 22 11.59 -9.05 25.00
N HIS A 23 10.66 -8.11 25.21
CA HIS A 23 9.34 -8.13 24.57
C HIS A 23 9.45 -7.97 23.04
N VAL A 24 10.37 -7.14 22.52
CA VAL A 24 10.65 -7.01 21.09
C VAL A 24 11.26 -8.29 20.53
N ILE A 25 12.20 -8.90 21.28
CA ILE A 25 12.83 -10.18 20.88
C ILE A 25 11.77 -11.29 20.81
N ALA A 26 10.88 -11.37 21.78
CA ALA A 26 9.78 -12.33 21.78
C ALA A 26 8.82 -12.09 20.60
N ALA A 27 8.46 -10.84 20.31
CA ALA A 27 7.63 -10.49 19.16
C ALA A 27 8.28 -10.90 17.83
N LYS A 28 9.60 -10.70 17.67
CA LYS A 28 10.34 -11.17 16.49
C LYS A 28 10.34 -12.70 16.38
N ALA A 29 10.50 -13.40 17.48
CA ALA A 29 10.48 -14.86 17.49
C ALA A 29 9.12 -15.40 17.05
N VAL A 30 8.01 -14.82 17.50
CA VAL A 30 6.65 -15.16 17.06
C VAL A 30 6.48 -14.87 15.58
N CYS A 31 6.83 -13.67 15.12
CA CYS A 31 6.73 -13.25 13.73
C CYS A 31 7.49 -14.22 12.79
N PHE A 32 8.72 -14.56 13.13
CA PHE A 32 9.51 -15.49 12.32
C PHE A 32 8.99 -16.94 12.40
N GLY A 33 8.46 -17.33 13.55
CA GLY A 33 7.77 -18.63 13.70
C GLY A 33 6.54 -18.75 12.82
N GLU A 34 5.77 -17.68 12.68
CA GLU A 34 4.63 -17.62 11.75
C GLU A 34 5.09 -17.62 10.28
N ALA A 35 6.14 -16.87 9.95
CA ALA A 35 6.68 -16.81 8.59
C ALA A 35 7.29 -18.12 8.10
N LEU A 36 7.67 -19.03 8.99
CA LEU A 36 8.16 -20.37 8.65
C LEU A 36 7.05 -21.38 8.32
N LYS A 37 5.79 -21.06 8.58
CA LYS A 37 4.65 -21.93 8.33
C LYS A 37 4.27 -21.97 6.84
N PRO A 38 3.75 -23.11 6.34
CA PRO A 38 3.29 -23.22 4.94
C PRO A 38 2.21 -22.20 4.57
N GLU A 39 1.35 -21.82 5.52
CA GLU A 39 0.28 -20.84 5.33
C GLU A 39 0.85 -19.46 4.92
N PHE A 40 2.01 -19.10 5.45
CA PHE A 40 2.66 -17.85 5.08
C PHE A 40 3.13 -17.84 3.63
N GLN A 41 3.55 -18.98 3.09
CA GLN A 41 3.88 -19.11 1.66
C GLN A 41 2.64 -18.90 0.77
N THR A 42 1.49 -19.45 1.18
CA THR A 42 0.21 -19.23 0.49
C THR A 42 -0.18 -17.76 0.55
N TYR A 43 -0.08 -17.13 1.72
CA TYR A 43 -0.32 -15.71 1.91
C TYR A 43 0.57 -14.86 0.96
N GLY A 44 1.87 -15.10 0.93
CA GLY A 44 2.80 -14.36 0.07
C GLY A 44 2.47 -14.50 -1.42
N LYS A 45 2.09 -15.69 -1.88
CA LYS A 45 1.63 -15.92 -3.26
C LYS A 45 0.33 -15.17 -3.56
N THR A 46 -0.62 -15.16 -2.63
CA THR A 46 -1.87 -14.42 -2.77
C THR A 46 -1.63 -12.91 -2.81
N VAL A 47 -0.71 -12.38 -2.00
CA VAL A 47 -0.32 -10.96 -2.06
C VAL A 47 0.14 -10.56 -3.46
N VAL A 48 1.01 -11.36 -4.08
CA VAL A 48 1.52 -11.08 -5.44
C VAL A 48 0.43 -11.25 -6.49
N ALA A 49 -0.42 -12.27 -6.38
CA ALA A 49 -1.54 -12.48 -7.29
C ALA A 49 -2.55 -11.33 -7.22
N ASN A 50 -2.88 -10.87 -6.03
CA ASN A 50 -3.74 -9.70 -5.81
C ASN A 50 -3.11 -8.43 -6.42
N ALA A 51 -1.81 -8.21 -6.23
CA ALA A 51 -1.13 -7.06 -6.79
C ALA A 51 -1.15 -7.08 -8.33
N SER A 52 -0.91 -8.24 -8.95
CA SER A 52 -1.01 -8.41 -10.40
C SER A 52 -2.43 -8.15 -10.91
N ALA A 53 -3.46 -8.71 -10.26
CA ALA A 53 -4.85 -8.50 -10.63
C ALA A 53 -5.29 -7.04 -10.47
N LEU A 54 -4.86 -6.35 -9.41
CA LEU A 54 -5.11 -4.93 -9.23
C LEU A 54 -4.42 -4.08 -10.29
N ALA A 55 -3.16 -4.41 -10.62
CA ALA A 55 -2.41 -3.74 -11.68
C ALA A 55 -3.11 -3.84 -13.04
N ASP A 56 -3.60 -5.02 -13.39
CA ASP A 56 -4.38 -5.25 -14.62
C ASP A 56 -5.69 -4.45 -14.60
N GLY A 57 -6.42 -4.46 -13.48
CA GLY A 57 -7.67 -3.74 -13.31
C GLY A 57 -7.50 -2.22 -13.45
N LEU A 58 -6.45 -1.66 -12.86
CA LEU A 58 -6.10 -0.24 -12.97
C LEU A 58 -5.68 0.13 -14.40
N THR A 59 -4.85 -0.69 -15.04
CA THR A 59 -4.38 -0.45 -16.41
C THR A 59 -5.55 -0.46 -17.41
N LYS A 60 -6.49 -1.40 -17.28
CA LYS A 60 -7.71 -1.46 -18.12
C LYS A 60 -8.57 -0.20 -18.01
N ARG A 61 -8.46 0.52 -16.89
CA ARG A 61 -9.20 1.77 -16.60
C ARG A 61 -8.41 3.05 -16.90
N GLY A 62 -7.27 2.90 -17.57
CA GLY A 62 -6.47 4.04 -18.04
C GLY A 62 -5.45 4.58 -17.03
N PHE A 63 -5.26 3.96 -15.87
CA PHE A 63 -4.15 4.28 -15.00
C PHE A 63 -2.83 3.85 -15.62
N ARG A 64 -1.80 4.65 -15.43
CA ARG A 64 -0.44 4.32 -15.86
C ARG A 64 0.37 3.83 -14.67
N LEU A 65 0.85 2.59 -14.73
CA LEU A 65 1.78 2.07 -13.75
C LEU A 65 3.21 2.41 -14.16
N VAL A 66 4.01 2.91 -13.22
CA VAL A 66 5.37 3.41 -13.49
C VAL A 66 6.27 2.36 -14.15
N SER A 67 6.17 1.10 -13.71
CA SER A 67 6.92 -0.04 -14.28
C SER A 67 6.13 -0.88 -15.30
N GLY A 68 4.94 -0.42 -15.70
CA GLY A 68 4.06 -1.18 -16.58
C GLY A 68 3.31 -2.33 -15.91
N GLY A 69 3.51 -2.54 -14.63
CA GLY A 69 2.91 -3.62 -13.83
C GLY A 69 3.63 -3.81 -12.51
N THR A 70 3.46 -4.99 -11.90
CA THR A 70 4.19 -5.36 -10.68
C THR A 70 4.44 -6.86 -10.64
N ASP A 71 5.57 -7.25 -10.05
CA ASP A 71 5.95 -8.63 -9.74
C ASP A 71 6.09 -8.88 -8.23
N ASN A 72 5.69 -7.89 -7.43
CA ASN A 72 5.75 -7.94 -5.97
C ASN A 72 4.43 -7.48 -5.33
N HIS A 73 4.48 -6.89 -4.15
CA HIS A 73 3.31 -6.55 -3.34
C HIS A 73 2.79 -5.12 -3.54
N LEU A 74 3.49 -4.28 -4.32
CA LEU A 74 3.12 -2.87 -4.48
C LEU A 74 3.40 -2.35 -5.90
N MET A 75 2.80 -1.21 -6.23
CA MET A 75 3.00 -0.49 -7.47
C MET A 75 2.93 1.02 -7.25
N LEU A 76 3.61 1.77 -8.12
CA LEU A 76 3.45 3.21 -8.24
C LEU A 76 2.50 3.51 -9.40
N VAL A 77 1.49 4.31 -9.11
CA VAL A 77 0.48 4.75 -10.08
C VAL A 77 0.73 6.21 -10.43
N ASP A 78 0.89 6.48 -11.71
CA ASP A 78 1.03 7.82 -12.26
C ASP A 78 -0.35 8.37 -12.62
N LEU A 79 -0.72 9.50 -12.03
CA LEU A 79 -2.05 10.13 -12.16
C LEU A 79 -2.15 11.12 -13.32
N ARG A 80 -1.07 11.44 -14.00
CA ARG A 80 -1.07 12.41 -15.13
C ARG A 80 -2.05 12.07 -16.25
N PRO A 81 -2.44 10.81 -16.53
CA PRO A 81 -3.55 10.51 -17.43
C PRO A 81 -4.91 11.07 -17.02
N PHE A 82 -5.09 11.44 -15.74
CA PHE A 82 -6.31 12.03 -15.20
C PHE A 82 -6.24 13.56 -15.07
N GLY A 83 -5.44 14.20 -15.92
CA GLY A 83 -5.34 15.66 -15.99
C GLY A 83 -4.62 16.27 -14.78
N ASP A 84 -5.28 17.22 -14.11
CA ASP A 84 -4.71 17.96 -12.98
C ASP A 84 -4.80 17.22 -11.64
N LEU A 85 -5.22 15.94 -11.63
CA LEU A 85 -5.34 15.15 -10.42
C LEU A 85 -3.95 14.87 -9.82
N THR A 86 -3.68 15.48 -8.66
CA THR A 86 -2.41 15.29 -7.94
C THR A 86 -2.47 14.10 -6.99
N GLY A 87 -1.30 13.57 -6.59
CA GLY A 87 -1.22 12.51 -5.59
C GLY A 87 -1.87 12.91 -4.26
N LYS A 88 -1.67 14.16 -3.81
CA LYS A 88 -2.28 14.71 -2.59
C LYS A 88 -3.81 14.74 -2.68
N GLU A 89 -4.35 15.20 -3.81
CA GLU A 89 -5.79 15.28 -3.98
C GLU A 89 -6.41 13.88 -4.09
N PHE A 90 -5.77 12.98 -4.80
CA PHE A 90 -6.30 11.61 -4.94
C PHE A 90 -6.20 10.81 -3.63
N GLU A 91 -5.12 10.97 -2.85
CA GLU A 91 -5.01 10.44 -1.48
C GLU A 91 -6.20 10.91 -0.62
N ARG A 92 -6.53 12.21 -0.63
CA ARG A 92 -7.66 12.78 0.09
C ARG A 92 -9.01 12.20 -0.34
N ARG A 93 -9.27 12.14 -1.65
CA ARG A 93 -10.53 11.60 -2.18
C ARG A 93 -10.70 10.12 -1.85
N LEU A 94 -9.64 9.34 -1.96
CA LEU A 94 -9.66 7.91 -1.61
C LEU A 94 -9.90 7.69 -0.11
N ASP A 95 -9.30 8.52 0.75
CA ASP A 95 -9.53 8.46 2.19
C ASP A 95 -11.00 8.74 2.55
N GLU A 96 -11.65 9.69 1.86
CA GLU A 96 -13.08 9.99 2.03
C GLU A 96 -14.00 8.84 1.61
N VAL A 97 -13.54 7.93 0.78
CA VAL A 97 -14.28 6.73 0.37
C VAL A 97 -13.71 5.45 0.99
N PHE A 98 -12.97 5.59 2.10
CA PHE A 98 -12.43 4.52 2.95
C PHE A 98 -11.36 3.64 2.27
N ILE A 99 -10.67 4.16 1.26
CA ILE A 99 -9.53 3.52 0.61
C ILE A 99 -8.25 4.25 1.01
N THR A 100 -7.43 3.64 1.86
CA THR A 100 -6.17 4.23 2.31
C THR A 100 -5.04 3.95 1.34
N VAL A 101 -4.44 5.00 0.82
CA VAL A 101 -3.20 4.97 0.02
C VAL A 101 -2.25 6.05 0.52
N ASN A 102 -1.06 6.15 -0.05
CA ASN A 102 -0.21 7.32 0.17
C ASN A 102 0.19 7.97 -1.16
N LYS A 103 0.21 9.30 -1.18
CA LYS A 103 0.83 10.05 -2.28
C LYS A 103 2.30 9.68 -2.39
N ASN A 104 2.80 9.62 -3.60
CA ASN A 104 4.18 9.22 -3.87
C ASN A 104 4.70 9.92 -5.12
N ALA A 105 5.93 10.43 -5.05
CA ALA A 105 6.59 10.94 -6.23
C ALA A 105 6.84 9.83 -7.25
N ILE A 106 6.72 10.18 -8.52
CA ILE A 106 7.04 9.31 -9.65
C ILE A 106 8.36 9.73 -10.30
N PRO A 107 8.98 8.90 -11.14
CA PRO A 107 10.17 9.30 -11.89
C PRO A 107 9.92 10.57 -12.71
N ASN A 108 10.83 11.55 -12.59
CA ASN A 108 10.71 12.87 -13.22
C ASN A 108 9.41 13.59 -12.87
N ASP A 109 9.00 13.53 -11.61
CA ASP A 109 7.77 14.15 -11.11
C ASP A 109 7.84 15.68 -11.27
N PRO A 110 6.90 16.33 -11.99
CA PRO A 110 6.87 17.78 -12.11
C PRO A 110 6.37 18.49 -10.84
N GLN A 111 5.75 17.77 -9.92
CA GLN A 111 5.19 18.31 -8.70
C GLN A 111 6.20 18.30 -7.54
N LYS A 112 5.95 19.17 -6.56
CA LYS A 112 6.75 19.20 -5.32
C LYS A 112 6.51 17.94 -4.49
N PRO A 113 7.46 17.53 -3.62
CA PRO A 113 7.35 16.27 -2.82
C PRO A 113 6.11 16.17 -1.93
N PHE A 114 5.51 17.29 -1.52
CA PHE A 114 4.29 17.31 -0.70
C PHE A 114 2.98 17.27 -1.50
N VAL A 115 3.06 17.34 -2.83
CA VAL A 115 1.91 17.30 -3.76
C VAL A 115 1.92 16.00 -4.55
N THR A 116 3.01 15.71 -5.25
CA THR A 116 3.28 14.54 -6.09
C THR A 116 2.31 14.38 -7.27
N SER A 117 2.71 13.62 -8.27
CA SER A 117 1.87 13.25 -9.41
C SER A 117 1.46 11.77 -9.37
N GLY A 118 1.71 11.07 -8.28
CA GLY A 118 1.41 9.66 -8.14
C GLY A 118 0.98 9.27 -6.75
N ILE A 119 0.58 8.02 -6.64
CA ILE A 119 0.30 7.31 -5.39
C ILE A 119 1.02 5.97 -5.37
N ARG A 120 1.21 5.42 -4.18
CA ARG A 120 1.68 4.05 -3.97
C ARG A 120 0.53 3.19 -3.45
N VAL A 121 0.34 2.05 -4.09
CA VAL A 121 -0.71 1.09 -3.77
C VAL A 121 -0.06 -0.28 -3.51
N GLY A 122 -0.57 -1.01 -2.52
CA GLY A 122 -0.09 -2.35 -2.20
C GLY A 122 -1.20 -3.24 -1.66
N THR A 123 -0.98 -4.54 -1.69
CA THR A 123 -2.01 -5.55 -1.41
C THR A 123 -1.84 -6.37 -0.11
N PRO A 124 -0.78 -6.24 0.70
CA PRO A 124 -0.65 -7.05 1.91
C PRO A 124 -1.82 -6.88 2.89
N ALA A 125 -2.26 -5.64 3.15
CA ALA A 125 -3.33 -5.37 4.11
C ALA A 125 -4.67 -5.99 3.68
N VAL A 126 -5.07 -5.83 2.43
CA VAL A 126 -6.30 -6.42 1.89
C VAL A 126 -6.21 -7.94 1.81
N THR A 127 -5.05 -8.49 1.51
CA THR A 127 -4.81 -9.95 1.54
C THR A 127 -4.92 -10.50 2.96
N THR A 128 -4.41 -9.78 3.96
CA THR A 128 -4.56 -10.15 5.37
C THR A 128 -6.01 -10.17 5.80
N ARG A 129 -6.86 -9.29 5.26
CA ARG A 129 -8.31 -9.33 5.46
C ARG A 129 -8.98 -10.56 4.82
N GLY A 130 -8.37 -11.17 3.81
CA GLY A 130 -8.90 -12.33 3.11
C GLY A 130 -9.32 -12.07 1.65
N LEU A 131 -9.14 -10.83 1.14
CA LEU A 131 -9.49 -10.51 -0.25
C LEU A 131 -8.67 -11.37 -1.23
N GLN A 132 -9.31 -11.74 -2.32
CA GLN A 132 -8.78 -12.60 -3.37
C GLN A 132 -8.58 -11.82 -4.69
N PRO A 133 -7.87 -12.36 -5.69
CA PRO A 133 -7.66 -11.71 -6.97
C PRO A 133 -8.95 -11.26 -7.68
N ALA A 134 -10.07 -11.98 -7.49
CA ALA A 134 -11.37 -11.62 -8.05
C ALA A 134 -11.95 -10.31 -7.45
N ASP A 135 -11.59 -9.96 -6.21
CA ASP A 135 -12.06 -8.75 -5.55
C ASP A 135 -11.27 -7.50 -6.01
N MET A 136 -10.11 -7.68 -6.65
CA MET A 136 -9.25 -6.57 -7.06
C MET A 136 -9.85 -5.71 -8.17
N ASP A 137 -10.74 -6.26 -8.99
CA ASP A 137 -11.44 -5.48 -10.01
C ASP A 137 -12.43 -4.48 -9.39
N ILE A 138 -13.07 -4.85 -8.27
CA ILE A 138 -13.93 -3.95 -7.48
C ILE A 138 -13.11 -2.77 -6.95
N ILE A 139 -11.94 -3.04 -6.38
CA ILE A 139 -11.04 -1.98 -5.89
C ILE A 139 -10.58 -1.08 -7.04
N ALA A 140 -10.19 -1.66 -8.17
CA ALA A 140 -9.77 -0.90 -9.34
C ALA A 140 -10.90 -0.01 -9.88
N GLN A 141 -12.16 -0.50 -9.86
CA GLN A 141 -13.34 0.26 -10.25
C GLN A 141 -13.60 1.41 -9.26
N ALA A 142 -13.56 1.15 -7.97
CA ALA A 142 -13.70 2.16 -6.93
C ALA A 142 -12.66 3.29 -7.08
N MET A 143 -11.40 2.94 -7.30
CA MET A 143 -10.34 3.92 -7.54
C MET A 143 -10.57 4.72 -8.83
N TYR A 144 -11.03 4.07 -9.91
CA TYR A 144 -11.33 4.75 -11.17
C TYR A 144 -12.48 5.77 -11.02
N LEU A 145 -13.59 5.41 -10.39
CA LEU A 145 -14.70 6.30 -10.14
C LEU A 145 -14.26 7.50 -9.26
N THR A 146 -13.45 7.25 -8.26
CA THR A 146 -12.89 8.30 -7.39
C THR A 146 -11.95 9.25 -8.15
N ALA A 147 -11.21 8.75 -9.16
CA ALA A 147 -10.34 9.59 -9.98
C ALA A 147 -11.11 10.41 -11.01
N SER A 148 -12.12 9.82 -11.67
CA SER A 148 -12.79 10.38 -12.85
C SER A 148 -14.04 11.18 -12.55
N ASP A 149 -14.82 10.82 -11.50
CA ASP A 149 -16.11 11.42 -11.20
C ASP A 149 -16.45 11.40 -9.70
N PHE A 150 -15.52 11.92 -8.90
CA PHE A 150 -15.62 11.88 -7.44
C PHE A 150 -16.91 12.49 -6.90
N GLU A 151 -17.28 13.68 -7.39
CA GLU A 151 -18.41 14.43 -6.85
C GLU A 151 -19.76 13.69 -7.01
N ASN A 152 -19.93 12.90 -8.05
CA ASN A 152 -21.15 12.16 -8.30
C ASN A 152 -21.08 10.70 -7.82
N LYS A 153 -19.90 10.15 -7.59
CA LYS A 153 -19.69 8.71 -7.37
C LYS A 153 -19.18 8.36 -5.97
N ALA A 154 -18.85 9.34 -5.13
CA ALA A 154 -18.25 9.07 -3.82
C ALA A 154 -19.14 8.18 -2.94
N GLU A 155 -20.48 8.36 -2.97
CA GLU A 155 -21.39 7.54 -2.16
C GLU A 155 -21.46 6.09 -2.65
N GLU A 156 -21.60 5.88 -3.97
CA GLU A 156 -21.59 4.55 -4.60
C GLU A 156 -20.28 3.81 -4.27
N VAL A 157 -19.15 4.53 -4.27
CA VAL A 157 -17.84 3.95 -3.93
C VAL A 157 -17.78 3.57 -2.46
N ARG A 158 -18.27 4.42 -1.53
CA ARG A 158 -18.32 4.10 -0.09
C ARG A 158 -19.13 2.85 0.17
N GLU A 159 -20.33 2.74 -0.43
CA GLU A 159 -21.18 1.56 -0.31
C GLU A 159 -20.43 0.30 -0.75
N SER A 160 -19.83 0.32 -1.94
CA SER A 160 -19.05 -0.80 -2.47
C SER A 160 -17.87 -1.20 -1.58
N VAL A 161 -17.17 -0.23 -1.00
CA VAL A 161 -16.06 -0.50 -0.07
C VAL A 161 -16.56 -1.09 1.25
N CYS A 162 -17.69 -0.59 1.76
CA CYS A 162 -18.32 -1.14 2.97
C CYS A 162 -18.76 -2.59 2.75
N GLU A 163 -19.45 -2.90 1.67
CA GLU A 163 -19.85 -4.28 1.31
C GLU A 163 -18.63 -5.22 1.24
N LEU A 164 -17.53 -4.76 0.63
CA LEU A 164 -16.31 -5.53 0.56
C LEU A 164 -15.69 -5.75 1.94
N CYS A 165 -15.74 -4.74 2.81
CA CYS A 165 -15.26 -4.83 4.18
C CYS A 165 -16.13 -5.75 5.06
N GLU A 166 -17.44 -5.76 4.88
CA GLU A 166 -18.37 -6.66 5.56
C GLU A 166 -18.17 -8.13 5.15
N LYS A 167 -17.89 -8.36 3.85
CA LYS A 167 -17.55 -9.70 3.34
C LYS A 167 -16.24 -10.25 3.96
N TYR A 168 -15.31 -9.37 4.33
CA TYR A 168 -14.00 -9.72 4.87
C TYR A 168 -13.72 -8.93 6.16
N PRO A 169 -14.39 -9.24 7.28
CA PRO A 169 -14.18 -8.55 8.54
C PRO A 169 -12.77 -8.80 9.07
N LEU A 170 -12.19 -7.79 9.76
CA LEU A 170 -10.86 -7.91 10.39
C LEU A 170 -10.91 -8.71 11.70
N TYR A 171 -12.03 -8.60 12.41
CA TYR A 171 -12.24 -9.23 13.70
C TYR A 171 -13.62 -9.91 13.69
N GLU A 172 -13.67 -11.14 14.13
CA GLU A 172 -14.90 -11.93 14.37
C GLU A 172 -15.38 -11.73 15.82
#